data_62d88cbdd1dbacbf2704acd7ccca4a6e
#
_entry.id   62d88cbdd1dbacbf2704acd7ccca4a6e
#
_cell.length_a   1.000
_cell.length_b   1.000
_cell.length_c   1.000
_cell.angle_alpha   90.00
_cell.angle_beta   90.00
_cell.angle_gamma   90.00
#
_symmetry.space_group_name_H-M   'P 1'
#
loop_
_entity.id
_entity.type
_entity.pdbx_description
1 polymer ?
#
loop_
_entity_poly.entity_id
_entity_poly.type
_entity_poly.pdbx_seq_one_letter_code
_entity_poly.pdbx_strand_id
1 'polypeptide(L)'
;MEYELGKSYDEINVGDTASFSKTITETDIALFAAITGDFNPMHMNEEFAKKTPFKTRIAHGGLPHGLIAPVWGTKLPGLGTIALEIKTRFKAPTYPGDTITATT
;
A
#
# COMPACT_ATOMS: atom_id res chain seq x y z
N MET A 1 26.48 10.09 0.60
CA MET A 1 25.31 10.07 -0.30
C MET A 1 24.51 11.34 -0.11
N GLU A 2 24.22 12.01 -1.20
CA GLU A 2 23.41 13.22 -1.17
C GLU A 2 21.98 12.90 -1.57
N TYR A 3 21.04 13.61 -0.95
CA TYR A 3 19.62 13.48 -1.27
C TYR A 3 19.07 14.85 -1.65
N GLU A 4 18.29 14.89 -2.72
CA GLU A 4 17.53 16.09 -3.06
C GLU A 4 16.21 16.09 -2.29
N LEU A 5 15.92 17.22 -1.65
CA LEU A 5 14.60 17.41 -1.04
C LEU A 5 13.52 17.45 -2.11
N GLY A 6 12.35 16.96 -1.75
CA GLY A 6 11.19 17.05 -2.61
C GLY A 6 10.69 18.47 -2.79
N LYS A 7 9.55 18.61 -3.46
CA LYS A 7 8.93 19.89 -3.73
C LYS A 7 8.34 20.52 -2.48
N SER A 8 8.52 21.83 -2.33
CA SER A 8 7.81 22.60 -1.31
C SER A 8 6.36 22.84 -1.78
N TYR A 9 5.54 23.36 -0.87
CA TYR A 9 4.15 23.70 -1.17
C TYR A 9 4.03 24.60 -2.42
N ASP A 10 4.90 25.59 -2.53
CA ASP A 10 4.84 26.55 -3.63
C ASP A 10 5.30 25.96 -4.96
N GLU A 11 6.03 24.86 -4.93
CA GLU A 11 6.53 24.19 -6.13
C GLU A 11 5.56 23.14 -6.70
N ILE A 12 4.52 22.79 -5.92
CA ILE A 12 3.53 21.79 -6.34
C ILE A 12 2.37 22.50 -7.03
N ASN A 13 1.98 22.00 -8.20
CA ASN A 13 0.85 22.52 -8.95
C ASN A 13 -0.31 21.53 -8.93
N VAL A 14 -1.53 22.05 -8.95
CA VAL A 14 -2.73 21.23 -9.11
C VAL A 14 -2.62 20.47 -10.43
N GLY A 15 -2.81 19.16 -10.39
CA GLY A 15 -2.64 18.30 -11.55
C GLY A 15 -1.32 17.54 -11.59
N ASP A 16 -0.35 17.92 -10.76
CA ASP A 16 0.88 17.13 -10.61
C ASP A 16 0.54 15.74 -10.08
N THR A 17 1.15 14.72 -10.66
CA THR A 17 0.91 13.33 -10.26
C THR A 17 2.22 12.55 -10.18
N ALA A 18 2.20 11.50 -9.37
CA ALA A 18 3.25 10.50 -9.34
C ALA A 18 2.63 9.16 -8.96
N SER A 19 3.26 8.08 -9.35
CA SER A 19 2.74 6.75 -9.06
C SER A 19 3.85 5.74 -8.83
N PHE A 20 3.44 4.61 -8.23
CA PHE A 20 4.29 3.46 -7.99
C PHE A 20 3.44 2.20 -8.10
N SER A 21 3.95 1.20 -8.78
CA SER A 21 3.24 -0.08 -8.96
C SER A 21 4.04 -1.22 -8.36
N LYS A 22 3.33 -2.17 -7.75
CA LYS A 22 3.94 -3.36 -7.20
C LYS A 22 2.96 -4.52 -7.28
N THR A 23 3.45 -5.70 -7.63
CA THR A 23 2.69 -6.94 -7.51
C THR A 23 2.76 -7.42 -6.06
N ILE A 24 1.61 -7.66 -5.47
CA ILE A 24 1.50 -8.17 -4.09
C ILE A 24 1.77 -9.68 -4.12
N THR A 25 2.81 -10.10 -3.44
CA THR A 25 3.23 -11.51 -3.41
C THR A 25 2.81 -12.20 -2.11
N GLU A 26 2.87 -13.54 -2.12
CA GLU A 26 2.68 -14.33 -0.90
C GLU A 26 3.69 -13.94 0.18
N THR A 27 4.92 -13.67 -0.20
CA THR A 27 5.96 -13.20 0.73
C THR A 27 5.58 -11.87 1.37
N ASP A 28 5.03 -10.95 0.58
CA ASP A 28 4.57 -9.64 1.10
C ASP A 28 3.51 -9.82 2.18
N ILE A 29 2.55 -10.71 1.95
CA ILE A 29 1.47 -10.99 2.90
C ILE A 29 2.04 -11.62 4.18
N ALA A 30 2.95 -12.59 4.04
CA ALA A 30 3.59 -13.22 5.19
C ALA A 30 4.39 -12.22 6.03
N LEU A 31 5.14 -11.34 5.37
CA LEU A 31 5.90 -10.28 6.04
C LEU A 31 4.99 -9.27 6.73
N PHE A 32 3.92 -8.86 6.09
CA PHE A 32 2.97 -7.93 6.70
C PHE A 32 2.35 -8.54 7.96
N ALA A 33 1.95 -9.81 7.90
CA ALA A 33 1.44 -10.53 9.06
C ALA A 33 2.48 -10.57 10.20
N ALA A 34 3.73 -10.87 9.87
CA ALA A 34 4.81 -10.95 10.86
C ALA A 34 5.11 -9.58 11.49
N ILE A 35 5.10 -8.51 10.69
CA ILE A 35 5.42 -7.17 11.16
C ILE A 35 4.31 -6.59 12.04
N THR A 36 3.05 -6.81 11.66
CA THR A 36 1.90 -6.21 12.34
C THR A 36 1.32 -7.11 13.42
N GLY A 37 1.60 -8.43 13.38
CA GLY A 37 0.92 -9.40 14.23
C GLY A 37 -0.45 -9.82 13.72
N ASP A 38 -0.85 -9.40 12.53
CA ASP A 38 -2.16 -9.73 11.96
C ASP A 38 -2.12 -11.04 11.20
N PHE A 39 -2.29 -12.14 11.93
CA PHE A 39 -2.37 -13.50 11.40
C PHE A 39 -3.83 -13.94 11.17
N ASN A 40 -4.72 -13.02 10.92
CA ASN A 40 -6.12 -13.33 10.63
C ASN A 40 -6.20 -14.40 9.54
N PRO A 41 -6.91 -15.52 9.77
CA PRO A 41 -6.97 -16.62 8.81
C PRO A 41 -7.55 -16.21 7.45
N MET A 42 -8.28 -15.10 7.37
CA MET A 42 -8.72 -14.53 6.11
C MET A 42 -7.53 -14.26 5.15
N HIS A 43 -6.36 -13.97 5.71
CA HIS A 43 -5.15 -13.68 4.94
C HIS A 43 -4.20 -14.87 4.89
N MET A 44 -4.27 -15.76 5.88
CA MET A 44 -3.23 -16.76 6.10
C MET A 44 -3.67 -18.20 5.84
N ASN A 45 -4.96 -18.48 5.81
CA ASN A 45 -5.47 -19.86 5.75
C ASN A 45 -6.49 -20.01 4.62
N GLU A 46 -6.08 -20.68 3.54
CA GLU A 46 -6.94 -20.86 2.35
C GLU A 46 -8.19 -21.67 2.67
N GLU A 47 -8.11 -22.67 3.54
CA GLU A 47 -9.27 -23.48 3.91
C GLU A 47 -10.32 -22.66 4.66
N PHE A 48 -9.89 -21.71 5.47
CA PHE A 48 -10.78 -20.74 6.09
C PHE A 48 -11.34 -19.75 5.05
N ALA A 49 -10.47 -19.19 4.24
CA ALA A 49 -10.84 -18.14 3.29
C ALA A 49 -11.82 -18.61 2.21
N LYS A 50 -11.74 -19.86 1.78
CA LYS A 50 -12.68 -20.48 0.85
C LYS A 50 -14.13 -20.35 1.28
N LYS A 51 -14.40 -20.32 2.58
CA LYS A 51 -15.73 -20.27 3.17
C LYS A 51 -16.25 -18.85 3.33
N THR A 52 -15.45 -17.86 2.97
CA THR A 52 -15.82 -16.45 3.06
C THR A 52 -16.40 -15.96 1.72
N PRO A 53 -17.05 -14.79 1.71
CA PRO A 53 -17.52 -14.19 0.47
C PRO A 53 -16.43 -13.95 -0.56
N PHE A 54 -15.16 -13.85 -0.13
CA PHE A 54 -14.02 -13.62 -1.04
C PHE A 54 -13.56 -14.88 -1.76
N LYS A 55 -13.91 -16.07 -1.27
CA LYS A 55 -13.64 -17.39 -1.87
C LYS A 55 -12.18 -17.82 -1.88
N THR A 56 -11.26 -16.98 -1.49
CA THR A 56 -9.84 -17.26 -1.36
C THR A 56 -9.22 -16.22 -0.43
N ARG A 57 -7.96 -16.42 -0.06
CA ARG A 57 -7.27 -15.45 0.80
C ARG A 57 -7.13 -14.10 0.11
N ILE A 58 -7.27 -13.06 0.90
CA ILE A 58 -7.05 -11.68 0.46
C ILE A 58 -5.85 -11.10 1.22
N ALA A 59 -5.19 -10.12 0.61
CA ALA A 59 -4.14 -9.38 1.28
C ALA A 59 -4.75 -8.48 2.37
N HIS A 60 -3.96 -8.20 3.40
CA HIS A 60 -4.33 -7.21 4.41
C HIS A 60 -4.55 -5.87 3.72
N GLY A 61 -5.61 -5.17 4.06
CA GLY A 61 -5.90 -3.85 3.46
C GLY A 61 -4.78 -2.84 3.65
N GLY A 62 -4.07 -2.91 4.77
CA GLY A 62 -2.92 -2.04 5.05
C GLY A 62 -1.75 -2.24 4.09
N LEU A 63 -1.67 -3.38 3.42
CA LEU A 63 -0.57 -3.67 2.49
C LEU A 63 -0.68 -2.83 1.22
N PRO A 64 -1.76 -2.90 0.40
CA PRO A 64 -1.90 -1.99 -0.74
C PRO A 64 -1.99 -0.52 -0.30
N HIS A 65 -2.62 -0.22 0.83
CA HIS A 65 -2.66 1.14 1.36
C HIS A 65 -1.25 1.69 1.57
N GLY A 66 -0.33 0.86 2.08
CA GLY A 66 1.04 1.28 2.35
C GLY A 66 1.83 1.68 1.10
N LEU A 67 1.38 1.30 -0.10
CA LEU A 67 2.07 1.64 -1.34
C LEU A 67 2.03 3.12 -1.68
N ILE A 68 1.18 3.91 -1.04
CA ILE A 68 1.18 5.36 -1.23
C ILE A 68 2.38 6.02 -0.53
N ALA A 69 2.95 5.38 0.48
CA ALA A 69 4.07 5.94 1.24
C ALA A 69 5.30 6.24 0.37
N PRO A 70 5.79 5.31 -0.47
CA PRO A 70 6.92 5.63 -1.35
C PRO A 70 6.59 6.72 -2.37
N VAL A 71 5.33 6.83 -2.80
CA VAL A 71 4.93 7.90 -3.72
C VAL A 71 5.08 9.25 -3.04
N TRP A 72 4.51 9.43 -1.85
CA TRP A 72 4.59 10.69 -1.12
C TRP A 72 6.01 11.00 -0.65
N GLY A 73 6.69 10.01 -0.12
CA GLY A 73 7.98 10.21 0.53
C GLY A 73 9.17 10.29 -0.42
N THR A 74 9.06 9.75 -1.63
CA THR A 74 10.20 9.69 -2.56
C THR A 74 9.92 10.30 -3.93
N LYS A 75 8.67 10.58 -4.27
CA LYS A 75 8.29 11.09 -5.59
C LYS A 75 7.59 12.43 -5.54
N LEU A 76 6.41 12.50 -4.92
CA LEU A 76 5.60 13.72 -4.89
C LEU A 76 4.78 13.79 -3.58
N PRO A 77 5.04 14.72 -2.69
CA PRO A 77 6.03 15.82 -2.77
C PRO A 77 7.50 15.40 -2.80
N GLY A 78 7.88 14.21 -2.29
CA GLY A 78 9.23 13.72 -2.28
C GLY A 78 9.89 13.79 -0.91
N LEU A 79 11.22 13.72 -0.86
CA LEU A 79 11.96 13.65 0.39
C LEU A 79 11.67 14.84 1.30
N GLY A 80 11.47 14.55 2.57
CA GLY A 80 11.09 15.54 3.59
C GLY A 80 9.60 15.56 3.90
N THR A 81 8.79 14.81 3.14
CA THR A 81 7.34 14.73 3.37
C THR A 81 7.03 13.88 4.58
N ILE A 82 6.19 14.39 5.47
CA ILE A 82 5.65 13.66 6.62
C ILE A 82 4.14 13.72 6.54
N ALA A 83 3.49 12.55 6.48
CA ALA A 83 2.05 12.47 6.52
C ALA A 83 1.56 12.68 7.95
N LEU A 84 0.62 13.60 8.14
CA LEU A 84 0.03 13.88 9.46
C LEU A 84 -1.30 13.18 9.67
N GLU A 85 -2.05 12.97 8.60
CA GLU A 85 -3.37 12.37 8.68
C GLU A 85 -3.70 11.70 7.34
N ILE A 86 -4.29 10.50 7.40
CA ILE A 86 -4.73 9.77 6.23
C ILE A 86 -6.12 9.20 6.54
N LYS A 87 -7.06 9.44 5.63
CA LYS A 87 -8.37 8.81 5.67
C LYS A 87 -8.47 7.81 4.54
N THR A 88 -8.81 6.55 4.86
CA THR A 88 -8.81 5.45 3.89
C THR A 88 -10.17 4.78 3.82
N ARG A 89 -10.59 4.44 2.61
CA ARG A 89 -11.77 3.64 2.36
C ARG A 89 -11.38 2.43 1.50
N PHE A 90 -11.68 1.23 1.99
CA PHE A 90 -11.40 -0.03 1.27
C PHE A 90 -12.62 -0.42 0.45
N LYS A 91 -12.52 -0.34 -0.88
CA LYS A 91 -13.65 -0.56 -1.79
C LYS A 91 -13.65 -1.95 -2.43
N ALA A 92 -12.50 -2.59 -2.51
CA ALA A 92 -12.35 -3.89 -3.13
C ALA A 92 -11.20 -4.66 -2.49
N PRO A 93 -11.26 -6.00 -2.47
CA PRO A 93 -10.15 -6.81 -1.95
C PRO A 93 -8.96 -6.80 -2.91
N THR A 94 -7.77 -7.03 -2.35
CA THR A 94 -6.55 -7.27 -3.11
C THR A 94 -6.15 -8.73 -2.92
N TYR A 95 -5.92 -9.45 -4.00
CA TYR A 95 -5.54 -10.85 -3.97
C TYR A 95 -4.04 -11.02 -4.17
N PRO A 96 -3.44 -12.10 -3.63
CA PRO A 96 -2.06 -12.44 -3.98
C PRO A 96 -1.91 -12.51 -5.50
N GLY A 97 -0.88 -11.89 -6.04
CA GLY A 97 -0.64 -11.82 -7.48
C GLY A 97 -1.20 -10.58 -8.17
N ASP A 98 -2.04 -9.79 -7.49
CA ASP A 98 -2.52 -8.54 -8.03
C ASP A 98 -1.41 -7.49 -8.09
N THR A 99 -1.37 -6.75 -9.18
CA THR A 99 -0.47 -5.60 -9.31
C THR A 99 -1.25 -4.32 -8.98
N ILE A 100 -0.79 -3.63 -7.96
CA ILE A 100 -1.45 -2.44 -7.42
C ILE A 100 -0.64 -1.21 -7.82
N THR A 101 -1.33 -0.18 -8.26
CA THR A 101 -0.74 1.12 -8.57
C THR A 101 -1.26 2.15 -7.59
N ALA A 102 -0.35 2.78 -6.85
CA ALA A 102 -0.67 3.92 -6.00
C ALA A 102 -0.36 5.20 -6.76
N THR A 103 -1.31 6.11 -6.80
CA THR A 103 -1.17 7.38 -7.51
C THR A 103 -1.60 8.54 -6.61
N THR A 104 -0.77 9.57 -6.59
CA THR A 104 -1.10 10.82 -5.90
C THR A 104 -1.32 11.93 -6.93
#